data_af86b828232280863a19d6153ead0f1d
#
_entry.id   af86b828232280863a19d6153ead0f1d
#
_cell.length_a   1.000
_cell.length_b   1.000
_cell.length_c   1.000
_cell.angle_alpha   90.00
_cell.angle_beta   90.00
_cell.angle_gamma   90.00
#
_symmetry.space_group_name_H-M   'P 1'
#
loop_
_entity.id
_entity.type
_entity.pdbx_description
1 polymer ?
#
loop_
_entity_poly.entity_id
_entity_poly.type
_entity_poly.pdbx_seq_one_letter_code
_entity_poly.pdbx_strand_id
1 'polypeptide(L)'
;AMDSEKIFDYSDSFLSEIVDNLINLKIQKLSNPKNNEFSNRLKTIFGKGLNDDEYNELMSLSDTKLREKIFEKFKFAREERSKILGENQSKEIEKRILLQSIDFNWKSHIQYLEQLRQVVGLRSYGQRDPLIEYKKEAFDLFSNLLDKLKLDYVKILMNLKVYNEPTEKINQRQLKEKFKNLGKKTSRNDPCPCAVSYTHLRAHETSS
;
A
#
# COMPACT_ATOMS: atom_id res chain seq x y z
N ALA A 1 -19.78 -10.50 2.90
CA ALA A 1 -18.74 -11.09 2.06
C ALA A 1 -18.58 -10.21 0.83
N MET A 2 -17.34 -9.76 0.55
CA MET A 2 -17.06 -8.92 -0.60
C MET A 2 -17.13 -9.77 -1.87
N ASP A 3 -18.01 -9.37 -2.80
CA ASP A 3 -18.23 -10.11 -4.03
C ASP A 3 -17.04 -9.87 -4.98
N SER A 4 -16.39 -10.95 -5.42
CA SER A 4 -15.23 -10.87 -6.32
C SER A 4 -15.61 -10.31 -7.68
N GLU A 5 -16.87 -10.47 -8.10
CA GLU A 5 -17.33 -9.97 -9.40
C GLU A 5 -17.38 -8.45 -9.47
N LYS A 6 -17.67 -7.79 -8.34
CA LYS A 6 -17.80 -6.32 -8.24
C LYS A 6 -16.51 -5.59 -7.88
N ILE A 7 -15.38 -6.32 -7.74
CA ILE A 7 -14.13 -5.69 -7.29
C ILE A 7 -13.65 -4.61 -8.25
N PHE A 8 -13.82 -4.81 -9.54
CA PHE A 8 -13.42 -3.84 -10.56
C PHE A 8 -14.24 -2.56 -10.47
N ASP A 9 -15.55 -2.66 -10.17
CA ASP A 9 -16.43 -1.51 -9.98
C ASP A 9 -15.99 -0.68 -8.76
N TYR A 10 -15.62 -1.34 -7.66
CA TYR A 10 -15.07 -0.65 -6.48
C TYR A 10 -13.75 0.04 -6.80
N SER A 11 -12.86 -0.62 -7.55
CA SER A 11 -11.58 -0.04 -7.96
C SER A 11 -11.78 1.20 -8.82
N ASP A 12 -12.72 1.15 -9.76
CA ASP A 12 -13.04 2.27 -10.65
C ASP A 12 -13.71 3.43 -9.91
N SER A 13 -14.57 3.13 -8.92
CA SER A 13 -15.17 4.14 -8.04
C SER A 13 -14.09 4.86 -7.21
N PHE A 14 -13.16 4.12 -6.59
CA PHE A 14 -12.08 4.71 -5.82
C PHE A 14 -11.15 5.56 -6.69
N LEU A 15 -10.87 5.09 -7.92
CA LEU A 15 -10.09 5.88 -8.87
C LEU A 15 -10.80 7.18 -9.22
N SER A 16 -12.12 7.15 -9.45
CA SER A 16 -12.93 8.35 -9.75
C SER A 16 -12.81 9.39 -8.64
N GLU A 17 -13.00 9.00 -7.39
CA GLU A 17 -12.88 9.90 -6.24
C GLU A 17 -11.47 10.49 -6.11
N ILE A 18 -10.43 9.68 -6.35
CA ILE A 18 -9.04 10.15 -6.32
C ILE A 18 -8.78 11.17 -7.44
N VAL A 19 -9.31 10.93 -8.63
CA VAL A 19 -9.16 11.84 -9.77
C VAL A 19 -9.91 13.17 -9.51
N ASP A 20 -11.09 13.13 -8.88
CA ASP A 20 -11.81 14.34 -8.48
C ASP A 20 -10.98 15.16 -7.47
N ASN A 21 -10.38 14.50 -6.48
CA ASN A 21 -9.46 15.16 -5.55
C ASN A 21 -8.24 15.74 -6.27
N LEU A 22 -7.66 15.04 -7.25
CA LEU A 22 -6.55 15.54 -8.04
C LEU A 22 -6.91 16.79 -8.85
N ILE A 23 -8.10 16.83 -9.45
CA ILE A 23 -8.60 18.00 -10.19
C ILE A 23 -8.72 19.20 -9.24
N ASN A 24 -9.29 19.00 -8.05
CA ASN A 24 -9.37 20.05 -7.04
C ASN A 24 -7.98 20.57 -6.62
N LEU A 25 -7.01 19.68 -6.41
CA LEU A 25 -5.64 20.06 -6.08
C LEU A 25 -4.94 20.80 -7.22
N LYS A 26 -5.25 20.44 -8.49
CA LYS A 26 -4.75 21.14 -9.66
C LYS A 26 -5.27 22.57 -9.72
N ILE A 27 -6.57 22.78 -9.49
CA ILE A 27 -7.18 24.12 -9.42
C ILE A 27 -6.52 24.95 -8.32
N GLN A 28 -6.30 24.36 -7.13
CA GLN A 28 -5.62 25.04 -6.04
C GLN A 28 -4.17 25.41 -6.39
N LYS A 29 -3.45 24.54 -7.12
CA LYS A 29 -2.09 24.84 -7.58
C LYS A 29 -2.07 25.98 -8.60
N LEU A 30 -3.04 26.07 -9.49
CA LEU A 30 -3.16 27.20 -10.43
C LEU A 30 -3.40 28.52 -9.69
N SER A 31 -4.15 28.49 -8.59
CA SER A 31 -4.40 29.65 -7.73
C SER A 31 -3.20 29.99 -6.83
N ASN A 32 -2.44 29.00 -6.40
CA ASN A 32 -1.25 29.15 -5.54
C ASN A 32 -0.08 28.28 -6.06
N PRO A 33 0.82 28.85 -6.89
CA PRO A 33 1.93 28.10 -7.51
C PRO A 33 2.90 27.44 -6.51
N LYS A 34 2.97 27.93 -5.28
CA LYS A 34 3.82 27.35 -4.22
C LYS A 34 3.24 26.05 -3.64
N ASN A 35 1.97 25.77 -3.87
CA ASN A 35 1.36 24.52 -3.40
C ASN A 35 1.85 23.33 -4.24
N ASN A 36 2.55 22.41 -3.60
CA ASN A 36 3.11 21.22 -4.24
C ASN A 36 2.24 19.95 -4.02
N GLU A 37 1.07 20.07 -3.41
CA GLU A 37 0.22 18.92 -3.08
C GLU A 37 -0.19 18.11 -4.30
N PHE A 38 -0.58 18.77 -5.39
CA PHE A 38 -0.89 18.10 -6.66
C PHE A 38 0.29 17.28 -7.17
N SER A 39 1.50 17.85 -7.19
CA SER A 39 2.72 17.16 -7.62
C SER A 39 3.02 15.94 -6.75
N ASN A 40 2.93 16.13 -5.44
CA ASN A 40 3.19 15.07 -4.47
C ASN A 40 2.16 13.93 -4.61
N ARG A 41 0.89 14.27 -4.83
CA ARG A 41 -0.18 13.30 -5.00
C ARG A 41 0.00 12.49 -6.29
N LEU A 42 0.32 13.15 -7.42
CA LEU A 42 0.64 12.46 -8.67
C LEU A 42 1.84 11.51 -8.51
N LYS A 43 2.94 12.00 -7.93
CA LYS A 43 4.13 11.17 -7.66
C LYS A 43 3.81 9.99 -6.73
N THR A 44 2.88 10.17 -5.81
CA THR A 44 2.43 9.08 -4.93
C THR A 44 1.67 8.02 -5.70
N ILE A 45 0.78 8.39 -6.61
CA ILE A 45 -0.06 7.45 -7.39
C ILE A 45 0.77 6.70 -8.43
N PHE A 46 1.56 7.41 -9.23
CA PHE A 46 2.31 6.84 -10.34
C PHE A 46 3.70 6.31 -9.94
N GLY A 47 4.18 6.65 -8.76
CA GLY A 47 5.49 6.22 -8.26
C GLY A 47 6.64 6.70 -9.14
N LYS A 48 7.60 5.78 -9.40
CA LYS A 48 8.77 6.05 -10.25
C LYS A 48 8.45 6.11 -11.75
N GLY A 49 7.23 5.78 -12.15
CA GLY A 49 6.79 5.78 -13.55
C GLY A 49 6.39 7.14 -14.09
N LEU A 50 6.44 8.21 -13.28
CA LEU A 50 6.11 9.57 -13.72
C LEU A 50 7.39 10.35 -14.02
N ASN A 51 7.64 10.60 -15.30
CA ASN A 51 8.72 11.47 -15.74
C ASN A 51 8.29 12.95 -15.69
N ASP A 52 9.27 13.87 -15.65
CA ASP A 52 8.97 15.30 -15.59
C ASP A 52 8.20 15.79 -16.85
N ASP A 53 8.44 15.21 -18.01
CA ASP A 53 7.72 15.51 -19.23
C ASP A 53 6.25 15.08 -19.15
N GLU A 54 5.97 13.87 -18.66
CA GLU A 54 4.61 13.38 -18.40
C GLU A 54 3.90 14.21 -17.33
N TYR A 55 4.63 14.67 -16.31
CA TYR A 55 4.07 15.57 -15.31
C TYR A 55 3.61 16.90 -15.93
N ASN A 56 4.46 17.51 -16.75
CA ASN A 56 4.15 18.76 -17.43
C ASN A 56 2.98 18.59 -18.41
N GLU A 57 2.94 17.46 -19.10
CA GLU A 57 1.81 17.11 -19.96
C GLU A 57 0.50 17.02 -19.14
N LEU A 58 0.48 16.26 -18.04
CA LEU A 58 -0.69 16.12 -17.17
C LEU A 58 -1.15 17.46 -16.58
N MET A 59 -0.21 18.36 -16.27
CA MET A 59 -0.52 19.71 -15.80
C MET A 59 -1.20 20.57 -16.87
N SER A 60 -0.80 20.43 -18.15
CA SER A 60 -1.32 21.22 -19.28
C SER A 60 -2.69 20.74 -19.78
N LEU A 61 -3.07 19.49 -19.48
CA LEU A 61 -4.34 18.92 -19.93
C LEU A 61 -5.55 19.62 -19.29
N SER A 62 -6.68 19.65 -20.00
CA SER A 62 -7.98 20.00 -19.39
C SER A 62 -8.38 18.93 -18.36
N ASP A 63 -9.29 19.28 -17.45
CA ASP A 63 -9.72 18.38 -16.38
C ASP A 63 -10.35 17.08 -16.91
N THR A 64 -11.12 17.19 -18.01
CA THR A 64 -11.71 16.02 -18.71
C THR A 64 -10.64 15.10 -19.28
N LYS A 65 -9.64 15.66 -19.98
CA LYS A 65 -8.53 14.90 -20.58
C LYS A 65 -7.62 14.31 -19.53
N LEU A 66 -7.39 15.02 -18.41
CA LEU A 66 -6.63 14.50 -17.28
C LEU A 66 -7.32 13.26 -16.69
N ARG A 67 -8.64 13.32 -16.50
CA ARG A 67 -9.45 12.18 -16.05
C ARG A 67 -9.29 11.00 -17.01
N GLU A 68 -9.57 11.20 -18.29
CA GLU A 68 -9.47 10.17 -19.33
C GLU A 68 -8.10 9.50 -19.33
N LYS A 69 -7.02 10.28 -19.31
CA LYS A 69 -5.66 9.77 -19.35
C LYS A 69 -5.28 8.93 -18.13
N ILE A 70 -5.74 9.33 -16.92
CA ILE A 70 -5.51 8.55 -15.71
C ILE A 70 -6.29 7.23 -15.76
N PHE A 71 -7.55 7.27 -16.21
CA PHE A 71 -8.37 6.07 -16.37
C PHE A 71 -7.80 5.12 -17.43
N GLU A 72 -7.31 5.63 -18.55
CA GLU A 72 -6.62 4.82 -19.57
C GLU A 72 -5.40 4.10 -18.99
N LYS A 73 -4.53 4.82 -18.29
CA LYS A 73 -3.34 4.21 -17.66
C LYS A 73 -3.75 3.11 -16.66
N PHE A 74 -4.80 3.34 -15.86
CA PHE A 74 -5.29 2.35 -14.92
C PHE A 74 -5.87 1.11 -15.59
N LYS A 75 -6.71 1.31 -16.61
CA LYS A 75 -7.26 0.21 -17.42
C LYS A 75 -6.16 -0.58 -18.11
N PHE A 76 -5.19 0.09 -18.73
CA PHE A 76 -4.06 -0.55 -19.38
C PHE A 76 -3.28 -1.45 -18.39
N ALA A 77 -2.96 -0.93 -17.19
CA ALA A 77 -2.28 -1.72 -16.17
C ALA A 77 -3.10 -2.94 -15.72
N ARG A 78 -4.45 -2.82 -15.65
CA ARG A 78 -5.35 -3.94 -15.35
C ARG A 78 -5.38 -4.96 -16.47
N GLU A 79 -5.46 -4.52 -17.73
CA GLU A 79 -5.47 -5.40 -18.90
C GLU A 79 -4.18 -6.19 -19.03
N GLU A 80 -3.03 -5.56 -18.83
CA GLU A 80 -1.74 -6.26 -18.80
C GLU A 80 -1.72 -7.37 -17.75
N ARG A 81 -2.20 -7.09 -16.53
CA ARG A 81 -2.31 -8.12 -15.47
C ARG A 81 -3.27 -9.23 -15.87
N SER A 82 -4.42 -8.88 -16.43
CA SER A 82 -5.42 -9.87 -16.85
C SER A 82 -4.95 -10.73 -18.02
N LYS A 83 -4.14 -10.21 -18.92
CA LYS A 83 -3.51 -11.00 -20.01
C LYS A 83 -2.53 -12.04 -19.47
N ILE A 84 -1.80 -11.71 -18.41
CA ILE A 84 -0.78 -12.60 -17.83
C ILE A 84 -1.43 -13.65 -16.92
N LEU A 85 -2.36 -13.24 -16.07
CA LEU A 85 -2.92 -14.07 -14.98
C LEU A 85 -4.28 -14.69 -15.33
N GLY A 86 -4.99 -14.10 -16.26
CA GLY A 86 -6.41 -14.34 -16.47
C GLY A 86 -7.28 -13.44 -15.59
N GLU A 87 -8.52 -13.19 -16.03
CA GLU A 87 -9.43 -12.24 -15.39
C GLU A 87 -9.78 -12.62 -13.94
N ASN A 88 -10.08 -13.91 -13.69
CA ASN A 88 -10.47 -14.37 -12.36
C ASN A 88 -9.33 -14.19 -11.33
N GLN A 89 -8.10 -14.51 -11.71
CA GLN A 89 -6.95 -14.32 -10.82
C GLN A 89 -6.65 -12.83 -10.61
N SER A 90 -6.83 -12.00 -11.63
CA SER A 90 -6.70 -10.55 -11.50
C SER A 90 -7.71 -9.97 -10.49
N LYS A 91 -8.97 -10.40 -10.55
CA LYS A 91 -10.01 -10.03 -9.56
C LYS A 91 -9.64 -10.47 -8.14
N GLU A 92 -9.16 -11.69 -7.97
CA GLU A 92 -8.74 -12.20 -6.65
C GLU A 92 -7.53 -11.45 -6.07
N ILE A 93 -6.58 -11.04 -6.92
CA ILE A 93 -5.44 -10.23 -6.51
C ILE A 93 -5.89 -8.84 -6.08
N GLU A 94 -6.73 -8.16 -6.88
CA GLU A 94 -7.26 -6.84 -6.52
C GLU A 94 -8.04 -6.90 -5.19
N LYS A 95 -8.87 -7.93 -4.99
CA LYS A 95 -9.58 -8.18 -3.74
C LYS A 95 -8.63 -8.38 -2.56
N ARG A 96 -7.59 -9.20 -2.73
CA ARG A 96 -6.59 -9.45 -1.68
C ARG A 96 -5.86 -8.17 -1.29
N ILE A 97 -5.45 -7.37 -2.27
CA ILE A 97 -4.78 -6.08 -2.03
C ILE A 97 -5.70 -5.14 -1.26
N LEU A 98 -6.98 -5.07 -1.64
CA LEU A 98 -7.95 -4.24 -0.93
C LEU A 98 -8.11 -4.67 0.53
N LEU A 99 -8.29 -5.96 0.78
CA LEU A 99 -8.40 -6.50 2.15
C LEU A 99 -7.14 -6.21 2.97
N GLN A 100 -5.96 -6.43 2.41
CA GLN A 100 -4.70 -6.11 3.09
C GLN A 100 -4.55 -4.61 3.39
N SER A 101 -4.99 -3.75 2.46
CA SER A 101 -4.98 -2.30 2.66
C SER A 101 -5.94 -1.88 3.77
N ILE A 102 -7.12 -2.51 3.85
CA ILE A 102 -8.07 -2.30 4.93
C ILE A 102 -7.45 -2.71 6.27
N ASP A 103 -6.93 -3.92 6.38
CA ASP A 103 -6.37 -4.45 7.62
C ASP A 103 -5.23 -3.58 8.15
N PHE A 104 -4.31 -3.18 7.26
CA PHE A 104 -3.17 -2.33 7.62
C PHE A 104 -3.59 -0.95 8.12
N ASN A 105 -4.44 -0.27 7.36
CA ASN A 105 -4.89 1.08 7.70
C ASN A 105 -5.82 1.08 8.92
N TRP A 106 -6.69 0.07 9.06
CA TRP A 106 -7.57 -0.11 10.20
C TRP A 106 -6.81 -0.31 11.50
N LYS A 107 -5.79 -1.17 11.49
CA LYS A 107 -4.93 -1.39 12.65
C LYS A 107 -4.27 -0.10 13.13
N SER A 108 -3.74 0.70 12.22
CA SER A 108 -3.16 2.00 12.54
C SER A 108 -4.20 2.97 13.09
N HIS A 109 -5.40 2.98 12.52
CA HIS A 109 -6.50 3.84 12.97
C HIS A 109 -6.93 3.54 14.41
N ILE A 110 -7.06 2.26 14.78
CA ILE A 110 -7.37 1.88 16.16
C ILE A 110 -6.29 2.38 17.14
N GLN A 111 -5.02 2.33 16.76
CA GLN A 111 -3.93 2.88 17.56
C GLN A 111 -4.06 4.40 17.76
N TYR A 112 -4.40 5.13 16.69
CA TYR A 112 -4.63 6.58 16.78
C TYR A 112 -5.84 6.93 17.65
N LEU A 113 -6.93 6.17 17.55
CA LEU A 113 -8.10 6.38 18.40
C LEU A 113 -7.77 6.13 19.87
N GLU A 114 -6.98 5.11 20.19
CA GLU A 114 -6.56 4.84 21.56
C GLU A 114 -5.67 5.96 22.11
N GLN A 115 -4.72 6.48 21.31
CA GLN A 115 -3.91 7.64 21.69
C GLN A 115 -4.78 8.88 21.91
N LEU A 116 -5.74 9.15 21.02
CA LEU A 116 -6.68 10.25 21.16
C LEU A 116 -7.48 10.14 22.47
N ARG A 117 -7.97 8.94 22.79
CA ARG A 117 -8.71 8.67 24.02
C ARG A 117 -7.91 9.01 25.27
N GLN A 118 -6.61 8.71 25.27
CA GLN A 118 -5.72 9.00 26.42
C GLN A 118 -5.50 10.49 26.61
N VAL A 119 -5.38 11.27 25.54
CA VAL A 119 -5.02 12.69 25.63
C VAL A 119 -6.22 13.65 25.65
N VAL A 120 -7.39 13.21 25.17
CA VAL A 120 -8.57 14.09 25.04
C VAL A 120 -9.05 14.62 26.39
N GLY A 121 -8.88 13.83 27.47
CA GLY A 121 -9.23 14.22 28.85
C GLY A 121 -8.49 15.47 29.33
N LEU A 122 -7.26 15.71 28.84
CA LEU A 122 -6.47 16.90 29.18
C LEU A 122 -7.06 18.20 28.64
N ARG A 123 -7.93 18.12 27.63
CA ARG A 123 -8.58 19.32 27.04
C ARG A 123 -9.66 19.93 27.92
N SER A 124 -10.13 19.20 28.93
CA SER A 124 -11.06 19.75 29.93
C SER A 124 -10.47 20.95 30.67
N TYR A 125 -9.16 21.01 30.83
CA TYR A 125 -8.47 22.19 31.42
C TYR A 125 -8.64 23.45 30.57
N GLY A 126 -8.90 23.32 29.24
CA GLY A 126 -9.16 24.43 28.31
C GLY A 126 -10.64 24.77 28.17
N GLN A 127 -11.51 24.39 29.12
CA GLN A 127 -12.97 24.62 29.10
C GLN A 127 -13.68 24.01 27.87
N ARG A 128 -13.10 22.99 27.25
CA ARG A 128 -13.71 22.23 26.15
C ARG A 128 -14.28 20.93 26.66
N ASP A 129 -15.42 20.51 26.14
CA ASP A 129 -16.01 19.21 26.45
C ASP A 129 -15.16 18.10 25.76
N PRO A 130 -14.49 17.24 26.53
CA PRO A 130 -13.65 16.18 25.99
C PRO A 130 -14.41 15.22 25.06
N LEU A 131 -15.70 14.97 25.33
CA LEU A 131 -16.52 14.07 24.52
C LEU A 131 -16.80 14.65 23.13
N ILE A 132 -17.09 15.94 23.07
CA ILE A 132 -17.33 16.64 21.79
C ILE A 132 -16.04 16.67 20.95
N GLU A 133 -14.92 17.02 21.59
CA GLU A 133 -13.61 17.03 20.93
C GLU A 133 -13.20 15.65 20.42
N TYR A 134 -13.43 14.58 21.25
CA TYR A 134 -13.18 13.21 20.82
C TYR A 134 -14.00 12.82 19.59
N LYS A 135 -15.30 13.09 19.60
CA LYS A 135 -16.19 12.77 18.46
C LYS A 135 -15.74 13.46 17.18
N LYS A 136 -15.39 14.74 17.27
CA LYS A 136 -14.93 15.52 16.13
C LYS A 136 -13.62 14.96 15.56
N GLU A 137 -12.62 14.78 16.39
CA GLU A 137 -11.31 14.27 15.94
C GLU A 137 -11.37 12.82 15.47
N ALA A 138 -12.18 11.97 16.13
CA ALA A 138 -12.39 10.59 15.69
C ALA A 138 -13.04 10.53 14.30
N PHE A 139 -13.97 11.45 14.01
CA PHE A 139 -14.59 11.57 12.68
C PHE A 139 -13.57 12.02 11.64
N ASP A 140 -12.75 13.02 11.94
CA ASP A 140 -11.69 13.52 11.05
C ASP A 140 -10.64 12.41 10.78
N LEU A 141 -10.24 11.67 11.82
CA LEU A 141 -9.34 10.51 11.68
C LEU A 141 -9.94 9.42 10.80
N PHE A 142 -11.24 9.15 10.93
CA PHE A 142 -11.93 8.15 10.09
C PHE A 142 -12.03 8.59 8.63
N SER A 143 -12.35 9.86 8.38
CA SER A 143 -12.36 10.42 7.02
C SER A 143 -10.99 10.31 6.37
N ASN A 144 -9.93 10.68 7.09
CA ASN A 144 -8.55 10.55 6.63
C ASN A 144 -8.14 9.08 6.37
N LEU A 145 -8.64 8.15 7.19
CA LEU A 145 -8.44 6.71 6.96
C LEU A 145 -9.01 6.28 5.62
N LEU A 146 -10.25 6.67 5.30
CA LEU A 146 -10.91 6.29 4.04
C LEU A 146 -10.15 6.84 2.83
N ASP A 147 -9.76 8.11 2.87
CA ASP A 147 -9.00 8.74 1.79
C ASP A 147 -7.62 8.09 1.58
N LYS A 148 -6.94 7.80 2.68
CA LYS A 148 -5.65 7.11 2.64
C LYS A 148 -5.78 5.70 2.09
N LEU A 149 -6.79 4.95 2.53
CA LEU A 149 -7.05 3.58 2.07
C LEU A 149 -7.27 3.54 0.55
N LYS A 150 -8.15 4.41 0.03
CA LYS A 150 -8.40 4.51 -1.41
C LYS A 150 -7.12 4.83 -2.18
N LEU A 151 -6.34 5.80 -1.69
CA LEU A 151 -5.09 6.20 -2.30
C LEU A 151 -4.05 5.06 -2.31
N ASP A 152 -3.83 4.42 -1.17
CA ASP A 152 -2.86 3.32 -1.04
C ASP A 152 -3.24 2.14 -1.94
N TYR A 153 -4.53 1.82 -2.01
CA TYR A 153 -5.05 0.78 -2.88
C TYR A 153 -4.79 1.08 -4.37
N VAL A 154 -5.22 2.24 -4.86
CA VAL A 154 -5.03 2.64 -6.26
C VAL A 154 -3.54 2.75 -6.60
N LYS A 155 -2.71 3.31 -5.71
CA LYS A 155 -1.26 3.36 -5.84
C LYS A 155 -0.66 1.97 -6.04
N ILE A 156 -1.05 0.98 -5.23
CA ILE A 156 -0.55 -0.38 -5.37
C ILE A 156 -0.96 -0.95 -6.73
N LEU A 157 -2.23 -0.81 -7.14
CA LEU A 157 -2.72 -1.33 -8.40
C LEU A 157 -2.05 -0.70 -9.63
N MET A 158 -1.75 0.61 -9.58
CA MET A 158 -1.05 1.32 -10.66
C MET A 158 0.40 0.87 -10.81
N ASN A 159 1.05 0.47 -9.73
CA ASN A 159 2.47 0.11 -9.73
C ASN A 159 2.71 -1.41 -9.66
N LEU A 160 1.65 -2.21 -9.61
CA LEU A 160 1.74 -3.66 -9.54
C LEU A 160 2.18 -4.23 -10.90
N LYS A 161 3.41 -4.73 -10.95
CA LYS A 161 3.94 -5.46 -12.10
C LYS A 161 3.92 -6.95 -11.81
N VAL A 162 3.34 -7.71 -12.72
CA VAL A 162 3.33 -9.17 -12.67
C VAL A 162 4.42 -9.69 -13.61
N TYR A 163 5.30 -10.53 -13.08
CA TYR A 163 6.34 -11.19 -13.87
C TYR A 163 6.02 -12.68 -13.95
N ASN A 164 6.02 -13.23 -15.15
CA ASN A 164 5.98 -14.68 -15.37
C ASN A 164 7.37 -15.27 -15.11
N GLU A 165 7.84 -15.26 -13.87
CA GLU A 165 8.98 -16.10 -13.53
C GLU A 165 8.46 -17.52 -13.24
N PRO A 166 9.02 -18.55 -13.91
CA PRO A 166 8.66 -19.92 -13.57
C PRO A 166 9.09 -20.19 -12.12
N THR A 167 8.11 -20.35 -11.25
CA THR A 167 8.23 -20.56 -9.79
C THR A 167 9.14 -21.77 -9.47
N GLU A 168 9.31 -22.67 -10.41
CA GLU A 168 10.18 -23.85 -10.29
C GLU A 168 11.67 -23.51 -10.11
N LYS A 169 12.16 -22.42 -10.74
CA LYS A 169 13.59 -22.06 -10.63
C LYS A 169 13.95 -21.43 -9.29
N ILE A 170 13.02 -20.69 -8.68
CA ILE A 170 13.27 -20.03 -7.38
C ILE A 170 13.24 -21.07 -6.26
N ASN A 171 12.25 -21.97 -6.28
CA ASN A 171 12.17 -23.05 -5.30
C ASN A 171 13.34 -24.03 -5.38
N GLN A 172 13.80 -24.38 -6.60
CA GLN A 172 14.96 -25.27 -6.75
C GLN A 172 16.27 -24.64 -6.35
N ARG A 173 16.48 -23.34 -6.56
CA ARG A 173 17.68 -22.63 -6.10
C ARG A 173 17.71 -22.50 -4.57
N GLN A 174 16.63 -22.08 -3.96
CA GLN A 174 16.51 -21.96 -2.50
C GLN A 174 16.60 -23.33 -1.80
N LEU A 175 15.99 -24.37 -2.36
CA LEU A 175 16.12 -25.73 -1.86
C LEU A 175 17.56 -26.26 -2.03
N LYS A 176 18.19 -26.07 -3.19
CA LYS A 176 19.58 -26.49 -3.41
C LYS A 176 20.56 -25.77 -2.49
N GLU A 177 20.37 -24.47 -2.21
CA GLU A 177 21.19 -23.73 -1.25
C GLU A 177 20.96 -24.21 0.20
N LYS A 178 19.72 -24.46 0.61
CA LYS A 178 19.42 -25.04 1.92
C LYS A 178 20.01 -26.44 2.09
N PHE A 179 19.91 -27.30 1.07
CA PHE A 179 20.49 -28.66 1.12
C PHE A 179 22.01 -28.67 1.01
N LYS A 180 22.63 -27.71 0.32
CA LYS A 180 24.10 -27.60 0.22
C LYS A 180 24.73 -27.20 1.55
N ASN A 181 23.98 -26.50 2.40
CA ASN A 181 24.44 -26.11 3.74
C ASN A 181 24.17 -27.18 4.81
N LEU A 182 23.21 -28.09 4.61
CA LEU A 182 22.91 -29.20 5.53
C LEU A 182 23.91 -30.37 5.44
N GLY A 183 24.69 -30.47 4.37
CA GLY A 183 25.67 -31.57 4.15
C GLY A 183 27.10 -31.26 4.56
N LYS A 184 27.42 -30.04 4.99
CA LYS A 184 28.77 -29.72 5.50
C LYS A 184 28.85 -30.07 6.98
N LYS A 185 29.72 -31.02 7.34
CA LYS A 185 30.12 -31.24 8.73
C LYS A 185 30.73 -29.94 9.26
N THR A 186 30.00 -29.26 10.14
CA THR A 186 30.49 -28.05 10.80
C THR A 186 31.55 -28.42 11.83
N SER A 187 32.68 -27.74 11.81
CA SER A 187 33.68 -27.84 12.84
C SER A 187 33.13 -27.24 14.15
N ARG A 188 33.73 -27.66 15.30
CA ARG A 188 33.27 -27.24 16.65
C ARG A 188 33.24 -25.73 16.85
N ASN A 189 33.99 -24.96 16.05
CA ASN A 189 34.08 -23.49 16.13
C ASN A 189 33.43 -22.73 14.95
N ASP A 190 32.74 -23.44 14.04
CA ASP A 190 32.10 -22.79 12.91
C ASP A 190 30.71 -22.23 13.30
N PRO A 191 30.30 -21.11 12.69
CA PRO A 191 28.95 -20.59 12.91
C PRO A 191 27.90 -21.61 12.48
N CYS A 192 26.83 -21.75 13.29
CA CYS A 192 25.76 -22.70 13.01
C CYS A 192 25.09 -22.40 11.65
N PRO A 193 24.94 -23.39 10.75
CA PRO A 193 24.31 -23.21 9.45
C PRO A 193 22.82 -22.79 9.52
N CYS A 194 22.20 -22.85 10.72
CA CYS A 194 20.84 -22.37 10.96
C CYS A 194 20.77 -20.86 11.25
N ALA A 195 21.89 -20.13 11.29
CA ALA A 195 22.00 -18.70 11.59
C ALA A 195 21.41 -18.25 12.95
N VAL A 196 21.11 -19.19 13.84
CA VAL A 196 20.62 -18.93 15.19
C VAL A 196 21.75 -19.17 16.17
N SER A 197 22.47 -18.12 16.52
CA SER A 197 23.47 -17.94 17.61
C SER A 197 24.14 -19.19 18.27
N TYR A 198 25.43 -19.06 18.56
CA TYR A 198 26.35 -20.08 19.18
C TYR A 198 25.84 -20.78 20.45
N THR A 199 24.80 -20.33 21.08
CA THR A 199 24.26 -20.90 22.34
C THR A 199 23.54 -22.23 22.15
N HIS A 200 23.16 -22.60 20.93
CA HIS A 200 22.37 -23.81 20.67
C HIS A 200 23.20 -25.09 20.71
N LEU A 201 24.50 -25.03 20.43
CA LEU A 201 25.39 -26.20 20.44
C LEU A 201 25.92 -26.59 21.83
N ARG A 202 25.85 -25.67 22.81
CA ARG A 202 26.29 -25.94 24.19
C ARG A 202 25.24 -26.60 25.08
N ALA A 203 23.97 -26.55 24.69
CA ALA A 203 22.87 -27.08 25.50
C ALA A 203 22.77 -28.61 25.50
N HIS A 204 23.44 -29.30 24.56
CA HIS A 204 23.45 -30.77 24.47
C HIS A 204 24.59 -31.48 25.20
N GLU A 205 25.61 -30.75 25.71
CA GLU A 205 26.77 -31.36 26.39
C GLU A 205 26.62 -31.44 27.94
N THR A 206 25.52 -30.96 28.52
CA THR A 206 25.34 -30.95 29.99
C THR A 206 24.34 -31.98 30.54
N SER A 207 23.98 -32.99 29.73
CA SER A 207 23.13 -34.10 30.16
C SER A 207 23.87 -35.43 29.96
N SER A 208 24.87 -35.65 30.78
CA SER A 208 25.50 -36.96 31.03
C SER A 208 26.00 -37.02 32.47
#